data_940855a1c308ecbc9aa5e1b1421d1e8b
#
_entry.id   940855a1c308ecbc9aa5e1b1421d1e8b
#
_cell.length_a   1.000
_cell.length_b   1.000
_cell.length_c   1.000
_cell.angle_alpha   90.00
_cell.angle_beta   90.00
_cell.angle_gamma   90.00
#
_symmetry.space_group_name_H-M   'P 1'
#
loop_
_entity.id
_entity.type
_entity.pdbx_description
1 polymer ?
#
loop_
_entity_poly.entity_id
_entity_poly.type
_entity_poly.pdbx_seq_one_letter_code
_entity_poly.pdbx_strand_id
1 'polypeptide(L)'
;FRLGFIQVRGFGEGMRRTFGGLFHKKGEAGADGMSSFQALATAIAAQVGTGNIAGAATALAVGGPGAIFWMWVSAFLGMATIYVEATLAQKFKSTKDGVVVGGPRYYIMAAFKGKFGKVLAAIFSILIVLALGFMGNMVQSNAIGNAFESAFNIPAWTMGIAVAAIAVVIFIGGVKRIASVTEKLVPFMALLYIVGALIVIFANVTKIPGAFGQIFVGAFNPQAVTGGVIGITIQKAMRFGVARGLFSNEAGMGSTPHAHALAKVKHPCDQGFIAMMGVFIDTFIILTLTALVVLVTDVLPMGYSGVLNDSNLTQAAFSSFFGSFGNIFIAICMFFFAFSTIIGWYFFGASNVSALFGKIGVRIYAVIVCGFLVVGSFLKVDLVWALTDMFNGLMVIPNLIALLALSGFVIKLNKDYESSNRLKPHKEEKNKT
;
A
#
# COMPACT_ATOMS: atom_id res chain seq x y z
N PHE A 1 -11.33 -18.29 2.11
CA PHE A 1 -12.33 -19.36 2.35
C PHE A 1 -12.35 -19.79 3.82
N ARG A 2 -11.21 -20.15 4.44
CA ARG A 2 -11.15 -20.68 5.82
C ARG A 2 -11.69 -19.73 6.90
N LEU A 3 -11.67 -18.41 6.66
CA LEU A 3 -12.25 -17.38 7.54
C LEU A 3 -13.71 -17.02 7.16
N GLY A 4 -14.34 -17.78 6.26
CA GLY A 4 -15.74 -17.56 5.85
C GLY A 4 -15.94 -16.17 5.23
N PHE A 5 -15.07 -15.77 4.30
CA PHE A 5 -15.12 -14.46 3.64
C PHE A 5 -15.18 -13.28 4.63
N ILE A 6 -14.22 -13.24 5.56
CA ILE A 6 -14.13 -12.20 6.59
C ILE A 6 -14.18 -10.77 6.01
N GLN A 7 -13.66 -10.56 4.81
CA GLN A 7 -13.70 -9.29 4.09
C GLN A 7 -15.11 -8.83 3.74
N VAL A 8 -16.09 -9.74 3.68
CA VAL A 8 -17.52 -9.42 3.48
C VAL A 8 -18.21 -9.29 4.83
N ARG A 9 -18.14 -10.34 5.67
CA ARG A 9 -18.81 -10.40 6.97
C ARG A 9 -18.34 -9.33 7.95
N GLY A 10 -17.04 -9.06 7.94
CA GLY A 10 -16.38 -8.11 8.82
C GLY A 10 -16.26 -6.69 8.27
N PHE A 11 -16.73 -6.43 7.04
CA PHE A 11 -16.57 -5.13 6.40
C PHE A 11 -17.18 -3.98 7.21
N GLY A 12 -18.42 -4.16 7.66
CA GLY A 12 -19.10 -3.17 8.51
C GLY A 12 -18.36 -2.90 9.83
N GLU A 13 -17.78 -3.93 10.44
CA GLU A 13 -16.96 -3.77 11.65
C GLU A 13 -15.66 -3.01 11.35
N GLY A 14 -15.01 -3.30 10.20
CA GLY A 14 -13.85 -2.57 9.73
C GLY A 14 -14.16 -1.08 9.51
N MET A 15 -15.24 -0.76 8.82
CA MET A 15 -15.71 0.61 8.60
C MET A 15 -15.98 1.34 9.93
N ARG A 16 -16.72 0.69 10.85
CA ARG A 16 -17.02 1.25 12.16
C ARG A 16 -15.75 1.56 12.97
N ARG A 17 -14.77 0.67 12.98
CA ARG A 17 -13.52 0.85 13.73
C ARG A 17 -12.60 1.87 13.11
N THR A 18 -12.59 1.99 11.81
CA THR A 18 -11.76 2.95 11.08
C THR A 18 -12.34 4.36 11.18
N PHE A 19 -13.60 4.52 10.84
CA PHE A 19 -14.22 5.84 10.72
C PHE A 19 -15.00 6.28 11.95
N GLY A 20 -15.54 5.35 12.74
CA GLY A 20 -16.24 5.66 14.00
C GLY A 20 -15.34 6.32 15.05
N GLY A 21 -14.04 6.03 15.02
CA GLY A 21 -13.04 6.66 15.88
C GLY A 21 -12.61 8.07 15.46
N LEU A 22 -12.88 8.48 14.20
CA LEU A 22 -12.57 9.83 13.71
C LEU A 22 -13.44 10.91 14.39
N PHE A 23 -14.65 10.55 14.80
CA PHE A 23 -15.61 11.46 15.43
C PHE A 23 -15.63 11.36 16.96
N HIS A 24 -14.91 10.40 17.55
CA HIS A 24 -14.81 10.22 18.99
C HIS A 24 -13.34 10.33 19.41
N LYS A 25 -13.10 10.79 20.67
CA LYS A 25 -11.77 11.04 21.25
C LYS A 25 -10.70 10.06 20.76
N LYS A 26 -9.59 10.62 20.23
CA LYS A 26 -8.37 9.90 19.85
C LYS A 26 -8.03 8.86 20.93
N GLY A 27 -8.02 7.58 20.56
CA GLY A 27 -7.52 6.53 21.45
C GLY A 27 -6.09 6.90 21.86
N GLU A 28 -5.81 6.90 23.17
CA GLU A 28 -4.49 7.25 23.69
C GLU A 28 -3.44 6.29 23.13
N ALA A 29 -2.43 6.85 22.46
CA ALA A 29 -1.22 6.13 22.17
C ALA A 29 -0.58 5.72 23.52
N GLY A 30 -0.17 4.45 23.67
CA GLY A 30 0.69 4.07 24.78
C GLY A 30 2.00 4.85 24.73
N ALA A 31 2.72 4.94 25.87
CA ALA A 31 3.95 5.73 25.98
C ALA A 31 4.98 5.42 24.88
N ASP A 32 5.00 4.18 24.36
CA ASP A 32 5.94 3.67 23.33
C ASP A 32 5.28 2.90 22.18
N GLY A 33 3.98 3.17 21.90
CA GLY A 33 3.21 2.58 20.80
C GLY A 33 2.52 3.63 19.95
N MET A 34 1.65 3.18 19.04
CA MET A 34 0.79 3.99 18.18
C MET A 34 -0.68 3.85 18.60
N SER A 35 -1.50 4.88 18.37
CA SER A 35 -2.95 4.68 18.33
C SER A 35 -3.33 3.79 17.15
N SER A 36 -4.52 3.17 17.17
CA SER A 36 -5.00 2.37 16.03
C SER A 36 -5.08 3.21 14.75
N PHE A 37 -5.42 4.49 14.87
CA PHE A 37 -5.46 5.41 13.74
C PHE A 37 -4.06 5.74 13.20
N GLN A 38 -3.08 5.99 14.08
CA GLN A 38 -1.69 6.22 13.68
C GLN A 38 -1.08 4.99 12.99
N ALA A 39 -1.38 3.79 13.49
CA ALA A 39 -0.94 2.55 12.87
C ALA A 39 -1.57 2.33 11.48
N LEU A 40 -2.87 2.63 11.35
CA LEU A 40 -3.54 2.59 10.06
C LEU A 40 -2.97 3.66 9.11
N ALA A 41 -2.82 4.90 9.57
CA ALA A 41 -2.25 5.98 8.76
C ALA A 41 -0.82 5.64 8.30
N THR A 42 0.00 5.03 9.17
CA THR A 42 1.34 4.57 8.79
C THR A 42 1.30 3.42 7.78
N ALA A 43 0.34 2.51 7.88
CA ALA A 43 0.13 1.45 6.90
C ALA A 43 -0.37 2.02 5.56
N ILE A 44 -1.36 2.92 5.58
CA ILE A 44 -1.87 3.59 4.36
C ILE A 44 -0.78 4.47 3.73
N ALA A 45 0.08 5.13 4.52
CA ALA A 45 1.21 5.89 3.99
C ALA A 45 2.15 5.02 3.15
N ALA A 46 2.32 3.76 3.54
CA ALA A 46 3.10 2.79 2.78
C ALA A 46 2.35 2.28 1.54
N GLN A 47 1.06 1.98 1.67
CA GLN A 47 0.20 1.43 0.62
C GLN A 47 -0.09 2.47 -0.47
N VAL A 48 -0.59 3.65 -0.09
CA VAL A 48 -0.98 4.71 -1.03
C VAL A 48 0.25 5.49 -1.48
N GLY A 49 0.84 5.05 -2.56
CA GLY A 49 2.09 5.56 -3.12
C GLY A 49 2.08 5.62 -4.65
N THR A 50 3.25 5.40 -5.25
CA THR A 50 3.39 5.34 -6.72
C THR A 50 2.50 4.26 -7.35
N GLY A 51 2.18 3.18 -6.61
CA GLY A 51 1.30 2.11 -7.08
C GLY A 51 -0.06 2.60 -7.55
N ASN A 52 -0.62 3.58 -6.85
CA ASN A 52 -1.96 4.11 -7.14
C ASN A 52 -1.99 5.04 -8.36
N ILE A 53 -0.92 5.74 -8.66
CA ILE A 53 -0.83 6.71 -9.77
C ILE A 53 -0.11 6.05 -10.95
N ALA A 54 1.17 5.76 -10.77
CA ALA A 54 2.03 5.21 -11.81
C ALA A 54 1.77 3.72 -12.06
N GLY A 55 1.61 2.92 -11.00
CA GLY A 55 1.33 1.48 -11.12
C GLY A 55 -0.01 1.18 -11.79
N ALA A 56 -1.07 1.94 -11.48
CA ALA A 56 -2.36 1.83 -12.14
C ALA A 56 -2.26 2.17 -13.64
N ALA A 57 -1.54 3.26 -13.96
CA ALA A 57 -1.31 3.68 -15.35
C ALA A 57 -0.51 2.62 -16.13
N THR A 58 0.55 2.07 -15.54
CA THR A 58 1.33 0.98 -16.14
C THR A 58 0.48 -0.28 -16.38
N ALA A 59 -0.37 -0.65 -15.42
CA ALA A 59 -1.25 -1.79 -15.57
C ALA A 59 -2.25 -1.59 -16.73
N LEU A 60 -2.81 -0.40 -16.85
CA LEU A 60 -3.69 -0.03 -17.97
C LEU A 60 -2.94 -0.04 -19.31
N ALA A 61 -1.74 0.55 -19.39
CA ALA A 61 -0.97 0.64 -20.61
C ALA A 61 -0.50 -0.74 -21.12
N VAL A 62 -0.10 -1.65 -20.24
CA VAL A 62 0.49 -2.94 -20.61
C VAL A 62 -0.55 -4.07 -20.58
N GLY A 63 -1.46 -4.05 -19.61
CA GLY A 63 -2.48 -5.08 -19.39
C GLY A 63 -3.86 -4.73 -19.92
N GLY A 64 -4.06 -3.47 -20.37
CA GLY A 64 -5.36 -2.96 -20.77
C GLY A 64 -6.31 -2.70 -19.60
N PRO A 65 -7.54 -2.19 -19.87
CA PRO A 65 -8.53 -1.88 -18.83
C PRO A 65 -8.87 -3.05 -17.92
N GLY A 66 -8.84 -4.27 -18.46
CA GLY A 66 -9.09 -5.50 -17.69
C GLY A 66 -8.12 -5.76 -16.54
N ALA A 67 -6.92 -5.16 -16.56
CA ALA A 67 -5.98 -5.25 -15.45
C ALA A 67 -6.57 -4.70 -14.15
N ILE A 68 -7.42 -3.68 -14.22
CA ILE A 68 -8.09 -3.09 -13.04
C ILE A 68 -9.04 -4.09 -12.38
N PHE A 69 -9.80 -4.87 -13.17
CA PHE A 69 -10.61 -5.96 -12.62
C PHE A 69 -9.76 -6.96 -11.82
N TRP A 70 -8.62 -7.36 -12.34
CA TRP A 70 -7.74 -8.29 -11.65
C TRP A 70 -7.04 -7.68 -10.42
N MET A 71 -6.84 -6.35 -10.41
CA MET A 71 -6.45 -5.62 -9.20
C MET A 71 -7.53 -5.72 -8.11
N TRP A 72 -8.82 -5.53 -8.47
CA TRP A 72 -9.92 -5.67 -7.53
C TRP A 72 -10.03 -7.09 -6.96
N VAL A 73 -9.88 -8.10 -7.82
CA VAL A 73 -9.88 -9.51 -7.38
C VAL A 73 -8.73 -9.77 -6.40
N SER A 74 -7.53 -9.31 -6.74
CA SER A 74 -6.35 -9.41 -5.87
C SER A 74 -6.57 -8.71 -4.53
N ALA A 75 -7.09 -7.48 -4.54
CA ALA A 75 -7.39 -6.72 -3.33
C ALA A 75 -8.48 -7.37 -2.47
N PHE A 76 -9.54 -7.89 -3.09
CA PHE A 76 -10.60 -8.60 -2.38
C PHE A 76 -10.07 -9.81 -1.60
N LEU A 77 -9.21 -10.61 -2.21
CA LEU A 77 -8.54 -11.72 -1.54
C LEU A 77 -7.49 -11.20 -0.53
N GLY A 78 -6.79 -10.13 -0.90
CA GLY A 78 -5.80 -9.45 -0.09
C GLY A 78 -6.36 -8.90 1.23
N MET A 79 -7.60 -8.41 1.25
CA MET A 79 -8.26 -7.95 2.48
C MET A 79 -8.31 -9.05 3.55
N ALA A 80 -8.60 -10.30 3.17
CA ALA A 80 -8.58 -11.41 4.11
C ALA A 80 -7.14 -11.77 4.54
N THR A 81 -6.18 -11.63 3.64
CA THR A 81 -4.76 -11.89 3.93
C THR A 81 -4.20 -10.88 4.92
N ILE A 82 -4.42 -9.59 4.69
CA ILE A 82 -3.93 -8.54 5.59
C ILE A 82 -4.63 -8.57 6.96
N TYR A 83 -5.89 -9.02 7.02
CA TYR A 83 -6.55 -9.31 8.28
C TYR A 83 -5.78 -10.33 9.10
N VAL A 84 -5.35 -11.43 8.47
CA VAL A 84 -4.53 -12.47 9.11
C VAL A 84 -3.20 -11.91 9.55
N GLU A 85 -2.51 -11.17 8.70
CA GLU A 85 -1.21 -10.56 8.97
C GLU A 85 -1.25 -9.62 10.17
N ALA A 86 -2.20 -8.69 10.20
CA ALA A 86 -2.33 -7.72 11.28
C ALA A 86 -2.77 -8.38 12.60
N THR A 87 -3.65 -9.37 12.53
CA THR A 87 -4.07 -10.16 13.70
C THR A 87 -2.89 -10.92 14.31
N LEU A 88 -2.08 -11.58 13.48
CA LEU A 88 -0.88 -12.28 13.94
C LEU A 88 0.19 -11.31 14.47
N ALA A 89 0.40 -10.18 13.80
CA ALA A 89 1.34 -9.16 14.26
C ALA A 89 0.98 -8.62 15.65
N GLN A 90 -0.31 -8.39 15.90
CA GLN A 90 -0.81 -8.00 17.21
C GLN A 90 -0.66 -9.11 18.27
N LYS A 91 -0.93 -10.36 17.89
CA LYS A 91 -0.86 -11.48 18.82
C LYS A 91 0.55 -11.82 19.24
N PHE A 92 1.52 -11.72 18.33
CA PHE A 92 2.90 -12.12 18.55
C PHE A 92 3.86 -10.93 18.72
N LYS A 93 3.33 -9.71 18.90
CA LYS A 93 4.18 -8.57 19.26
C LYS A 93 4.88 -8.78 20.59
N SER A 94 6.02 -8.14 20.74
CA SER A 94 6.87 -8.22 21.94
C SER A 94 7.29 -6.83 22.38
N THR A 95 7.90 -6.72 23.54
CA THR A 95 8.52 -5.48 24.02
C THR A 95 10.01 -5.73 24.15
N LYS A 96 10.83 -4.88 23.52
CA LYS A 96 12.29 -4.91 23.63
C LYS A 96 12.79 -3.53 24.03
N ASP A 97 13.56 -3.46 25.09
CA ASP A 97 14.09 -2.20 25.65
C ASP A 97 12.99 -1.14 25.91
N GLY A 98 11.81 -1.57 26.39
CA GLY A 98 10.65 -0.71 26.65
C GLY A 98 9.85 -0.33 25.41
N VAL A 99 10.29 -0.68 24.19
CA VAL A 99 9.62 -0.35 22.93
C VAL A 99 8.86 -1.55 22.39
N VAL A 100 7.62 -1.34 21.97
CA VAL A 100 6.81 -2.38 21.29
C VAL A 100 7.42 -2.68 19.93
N VAL A 101 7.62 -3.96 19.63
CA VAL A 101 8.15 -4.48 18.38
C VAL A 101 7.27 -5.62 17.87
N GLY A 102 7.13 -5.75 16.55
CA GLY A 102 6.30 -6.80 15.97
C GLY A 102 6.46 -6.88 14.46
N GLY A 103 5.62 -7.69 13.83
CA GLY A 103 5.64 -7.96 12.39
C GLY A 103 5.99 -9.40 12.06
N PRO A 104 6.21 -9.73 10.77
CA PRO A 104 6.38 -11.11 10.30
C PRO A 104 7.48 -11.90 10.99
N ARG A 105 8.61 -11.27 11.26
CA ARG A 105 9.71 -11.93 11.98
C ARG A 105 9.23 -12.64 13.24
N TYR A 106 8.33 -12.05 14.00
CA TYR A 106 7.85 -12.56 15.28
C TYR A 106 6.87 -13.72 15.10
N TYR A 107 5.91 -13.60 14.18
CA TYR A 107 4.99 -14.69 13.96
C TYR A 107 5.60 -15.84 13.11
N ILE A 108 6.62 -15.58 12.27
CA ILE A 108 7.41 -16.64 11.63
C ILE A 108 8.12 -17.51 12.68
N MET A 109 8.75 -16.87 13.67
CA MET A 109 9.40 -17.59 14.78
C MET A 109 8.38 -18.33 15.67
N ALA A 110 7.15 -17.83 15.78
CA ALA A 110 6.06 -18.49 16.49
C ALA A 110 5.50 -19.70 15.71
N ALA A 111 5.43 -19.59 14.37
CA ALA A 111 4.98 -20.67 13.49
C ALA A 111 5.98 -21.85 13.48
N PHE A 112 7.27 -21.54 13.47
CA PHE A 112 8.34 -22.52 13.32
C PHE A 112 9.36 -22.36 14.46
N LYS A 113 9.34 -23.33 15.37
CA LYS A 113 10.27 -23.36 16.50
C LYS A 113 11.69 -23.78 16.06
N GLY A 114 12.69 -23.37 16.87
CA GLY A 114 14.08 -23.82 16.67
C GLY A 114 14.84 -23.04 15.59
N LYS A 115 15.85 -23.68 14.99
CA LYS A 115 16.76 -23.04 14.02
C LYS A 115 16.04 -22.63 12.71
N PHE A 116 15.14 -23.47 12.22
CA PHE A 116 14.40 -23.19 10.98
C PHE A 116 13.61 -21.89 11.04
N GLY A 117 12.83 -21.67 12.11
CA GLY A 117 12.06 -20.45 12.29
C GLY A 117 12.94 -19.20 12.38
N LYS A 118 14.09 -19.29 13.08
CA LYS A 118 15.06 -18.19 13.16
C LYS A 118 15.67 -17.86 11.82
N VAL A 119 16.06 -18.85 11.03
CA VAL A 119 16.62 -18.65 9.69
C VAL A 119 15.58 -18.05 8.74
N LEU A 120 14.36 -18.60 8.70
CA LEU A 120 13.28 -18.08 7.85
C LEU A 120 12.91 -16.63 8.21
N ALA A 121 12.87 -16.32 9.49
CA ALA A 121 12.64 -14.95 9.99
C ALA A 121 13.79 -13.99 9.64
N ALA A 122 15.04 -14.46 9.63
CA ALA A 122 16.19 -13.67 9.20
C ALA A 122 16.15 -13.43 7.68
N ILE A 123 15.82 -14.44 6.89
CA ILE A 123 15.63 -14.31 5.43
C ILE A 123 14.55 -13.27 5.13
N PHE A 124 13.38 -13.36 5.76
CA PHE A 124 12.34 -12.35 5.61
C PHE A 124 12.86 -10.95 5.97
N SER A 125 13.57 -10.81 7.09
CA SER A 125 14.09 -9.52 7.54
C SER A 125 15.10 -8.91 6.57
N ILE A 126 15.92 -9.71 5.91
CA ILE A 126 16.85 -9.25 4.88
C ILE A 126 16.08 -8.85 3.62
N LEU A 127 15.14 -9.70 3.19
CA LEU A 127 14.37 -9.46 1.97
C LEU A 127 13.52 -8.20 2.05
N ILE A 128 12.87 -7.89 3.19
CA ILE A 128 12.10 -6.65 3.33
C ILE A 128 12.98 -5.40 3.31
N VAL A 129 14.21 -5.47 3.83
CA VAL A 129 15.18 -4.38 3.74
C VAL A 129 15.59 -4.14 2.30
N LEU A 130 15.86 -5.20 1.54
CA LEU A 130 16.21 -5.10 0.12
C LEU A 130 15.00 -4.65 -0.72
N ALA A 131 13.84 -5.28 -0.53
CA ALA A 131 12.63 -5.04 -1.32
C ALA A 131 12.09 -3.62 -1.12
N LEU A 132 11.77 -3.24 0.11
CA LEU A 132 11.11 -1.97 0.41
C LEU A 132 12.12 -0.89 0.80
N GLY A 133 13.08 -1.25 1.66
CA GLY A 133 14.05 -0.30 2.18
C GLY A 133 14.96 0.29 1.10
N PHE A 134 15.33 -0.49 0.10
CA PHE A 134 16.20 -0.04 -0.97
C PHE A 134 15.45 0.05 -2.31
N MET A 135 15.08 -1.07 -2.92
CA MET A 135 14.54 -1.10 -4.28
C MET A 135 13.19 -0.37 -4.38
N GLY A 136 12.28 -0.62 -3.45
CA GLY A 136 11.00 0.06 -3.42
C GLY A 136 11.12 1.57 -3.23
N ASN A 137 11.99 2.02 -2.33
CA ASN A 137 12.26 3.45 -2.14
C ASN A 137 12.88 4.11 -3.38
N MET A 138 13.65 3.37 -4.20
CA MET A 138 14.11 3.86 -5.50
C MET A 138 12.95 4.11 -6.46
N VAL A 139 11.93 3.22 -6.51
CA VAL A 139 10.72 3.43 -7.33
C VAL A 139 10.00 4.72 -6.91
N GLN A 140 9.83 4.93 -5.61
CA GLN A 140 9.16 6.12 -5.11
C GLN A 140 9.92 7.40 -5.50
N SER A 141 11.23 7.43 -5.27
CA SER A 141 12.06 8.58 -5.63
C SER A 141 12.13 8.82 -7.15
N ASN A 142 12.19 7.75 -7.94
CA ASN A 142 12.17 7.81 -9.40
C ASN A 142 10.89 8.46 -9.92
N ALA A 143 9.72 8.01 -9.41
CA ALA A 143 8.43 8.55 -9.81
C ALA A 143 8.27 10.04 -9.43
N ILE A 144 8.78 10.46 -8.25
CA ILE A 144 8.81 11.89 -7.89
C ILE A 144 9.69 12.65 -8.89
N GLY A 145 10.90 12.17 -9.15
CA GLY A 145 11.84 12.79 -10.09
C GLY A 145 11.22 13.00 -11.46
N ASN A 146 10.68 11.94 -12.05
CA ASN A 146 10.07 11.98 -13.39
C ASN A 146 8.84 12.89 -13.44
N ALA A 147 8.00 12.89 -12.41
CA ALA A 147 6.81 13.73 -12.37
C ALA A 147 7.17 15.22 -12.28
N PHE A 148 8.20 15.58 -11.50
CA PHE A 148 8.67 16.96 -11.39
C PHE A 148 9.47 17.42 -12.62
N GLU A 149 10.22 16.55 -13.25
CA GLU A 149 10.89 16.83 -14.52
C GLU A 149 9.86 17.12 -15.61
N SER A 150 8.80 16.32 -15.70
CA SER A 150 7.71 16.54 -16.64
C SER A 150 6.92 17.83 -16.38
N ALA A 151 6.66 18.18 -15.11
CA ALA A 151 5.81 19.33 -14.76
C ALA A 151 6.56 20.67 -14.70
N PHE A 152 7.83 20.67 -14.29
CA PHE A 152 8.57 21.89 -13.94
C PHE A 152 9.94 22.00 -14.65
N ASN A 153 10.34 21.00 -15.46
CA ASN A 153 11.68 20.85 -16.02
C ASN A 153 12.80 20.84 -14.95
N ILE A 154 12.49 20.35 -13.75
CA ILE A 154 13.47 20.18 -12.68
C ILE A 154 14.14 18.83 -12.89
N PRO A 155 15.48 18.76 -13.02
CA PRO A 155 16.17 17.48 -13.19
C PRO A 155 15.85 16.48 -12.08
N ALA A 156 15.56 15.23 -12.44
CA ALA A 156 15.10 14.21 -11.48
C ALA A 156 16.05 14.00 -10.28
N TRP A 157 17.36 14.08 -10.49
CA TRP A 157 18.36 13.94 -9.44
C TRP A 157 18.28 15.04 -8.36
N THR A 158 17.86 16.26 -8.71
CA THR A 158 17.69 17.34 -7.73
C THR A 158 16.53 17.04 -6.79
N MET A 159 15.45 16.44 -7.32
CA MET A 159 14.34 15.97 -6.52
C MET A 159 14.76 14.81 -5.61
N GLY A 160 15.60 13.90 -6.10
CA GLY A 160 16.18 12.82 -5.28
C GLY A 160 16.93 13.35 -4.05
N ILE A 161 17.76 14.40 -4.23
CA ILE A 161 18.47 15.08 -3.13
C ILE A 161 17.47 15.76 -2.16
N ALA A 162 16.50 16.49 -2.70
CA ALA A 162 15.50 17.18 -1.88
C ALA A 162 14.69 16.18 -1.02
N VAL A 163 14.22 15.09 -1.64
CA VAL A 163 13.50 14.02 -0.96
C VAL A 163 14.37 13.37 0.12
N ALA A 164 15.62 13.05 -0.16
CA ALA A 164 16.54 12.47 0.81
C ALA A 164 16.81 13.41 1.99
N ALA A 165 16.97 14.71 1.74
CA ALA A 165 17.19 15.72 2.78
C ALA A 165 15.98 15.84 3.72
N ILE A 166 14.76 15.84 3.19
CA ILE A 166 13.53 15.89 4.01
C ILE A 166 13.36 14.56 4.77
N ALA A 167 13.60 13.43 4.10
CA ALA A 167 13.48 12.09 4.69
C ALA A 167 14.41 11.89 5.89
N VAL A 168 15.67 12.33 5.79
CA VAL A 168 16.65 12.20 6.88
C VAL A 168 16.18 12.89 8.16
N VAL A 169 15.55 14.07 8.03
CA VAL A 169 15.01 14.80 9.18
C VAL A 169 13.92 13.98 9.90
N ILE A 170 13.08 13.26 9.13
CA ILE A 170 12.03 12.43 9.68
C ILE A 170 12.61 11.14 10.28
N PHE A 171 13.57 10.50 9.60
CA PHE A 171 14.21 9.25 10.04
C PHE A 171 14.92 9.41 11.39
N ILE A 172 15.61 10.52 11.63
CA ILE A 172 16.27 10.82 12.90
C ILE A 172 15.27 10.87 14.06
N GLY A 173 14.03 11.30 13.80
CA GLY A 173 12.97 11.37 14.82
C GLY A 173 12.34 10.02 15.17
N GLY A 174 12.68 8.96 14.44
CA GLY A 174 12.22 7.59 14.70
C GLY A 174 10.72 7.40 14.61
N VAL A 175 10.23 6.32 15.21
CA VAL A 175 8.83 5.84 15.11
C VAL A 175 7.81 6.92 15.49
N LYS A 176 8.05 7.69 16.54
CA LYS A 176 7.11 8.74 17.00
C LYS A 176 6.93 9.85 15.97
N ARG A 177 8.03 10.28 15.34
CA ARG A 177 7.98 11.31 14.28
C ARG A 177 7.32 10.76 13.01
N ILE A 178 7.65 9.55 12.62
CA ILE A 178 7.02 8.85 11.50
C ILE A 178 5.51 8.79 11.69
N ALA A 179 5.02 8.29 12.84
CA ALA A 179 3.61 8.21 13.16
C ALA A 179 2.91 9.58 13.13
N SER A 180 3.55 10.61 13.69
CA SER A 180 2.98 11.98 13.70
C SER A 180 2.92 12.61 12.31
N VAL A 181 3.89 12.34 11.44
CA VAL A 181 3.90 12.83 10.05
C VAL A 181 2.83 12.10 9.24
N THR A 182 2.79 10.77 9.28
CA THR A 182 1.84 9.98 8.50
C THR A 182 0.39 10.23 8.91
N GLU A 183 0.12 10.42 10.22
CA GLU A 183 -1.23 10.74 10.74
C GLU A 183 -1.83 12.00 10.10
N LYS A 184 -0.98 13.00 9.77
CA LYS A 184 -1.42 14.26 9.17
C LYS A 184 -1.37 14.22 7.64
N LEU A 185 -0.30 13.62 7.10
CA LEU A 185 -0.03 13.59 5.68
C LEU A 185 -1.05 12.75 4.92
N VAL A 186 -1.39 11.57 5.44
CA VAL A 186 -2.26 10.61 4.75
C VAL A 186 -3.68 11.16 4.48
N PRO A 187 -4.41 11.71 5.45
CA PRO A 187 -5.71 12.29 5.16
C PRO A 187 -5.64 13.47 4.18
N PHE A 188 -4.61 14.31 4.29
CA PHE A 188 -4.41 15.45 3.41
C PHE A 188 -4.18 15.00 1.95
N MET A 189 -3.22 14.10 1.73
CA MET A 189 -2.88 13.64 0.39
C MET A 189 -4.03 12.87 -0.27
N ALA A 190 -4.73 12.04 0.49
CA ALA A 190 -5.88 11.28 0.00
C ALA A 190 -7.02 12.23 -0.40
N LEU A 191 -7.36 13.20 0.45
CA LEU A 191 -8.41 14.18 0.15
C LEU A 191 -8.09 15.01 -1.09
N LEU A 192 -6.84 15.53 -1.17
CA LEU A 192 -6.37 16.30 -2.33
C LEU A 192 -6.56 15.52 -3.63
N TYR A 193 -6.10 14.26 -3.65
CA TYR A 193 -6.19 13.42 -4.84
C TYR A 193 -7.63 13.04 -5.20
N ILE A 194 -8.42 12.61 -4.19
CA ILE A 194 -9.82 12.21 -4.39
C ILE A 194 -10.62 13.38 -4.97
N VAL A 195 -10.49 14.58 -4.44
CA VAL A 195 -11.21 15.76 -4.94
C VAL A 195 -10.82 16.04 -6.40
N GLY A 196 -9.53 16.09 -6.72
CA GLY A 196 -9.08 16.31 -8.10
C GLY A 196 -9.58 15.24 -9.07
N ALA A 197 -9.51 13.96 -8.68
CA ALA A 197 -9.99 12.86 -9.51
C ALA A 197 -11.51 12.91 -9.71
N LEU A 198 -12.29 13.18 -8.66
CA LEU A 198 -13.74 13.30 -8.75
C LEU A 198 -14.17 14.45 -9.67
N ILE A 199 -13.48 15.58 -9.65
CA ILE A 199 -13.76 16.71 -10.58
C ILE A 199 -13.65 16.23 -12.03
N VAL A 200 -12.55 15.53 -12.39
CA VAL A 200 -12.37 15.02 -13.75
C VAL A 200 -13.44 13.97 -14.12
N ILE A 201 -13.73 13.05 -13.21
CA ILE A 201 -14.71 11.98 -13.42
C ILE A 201 -16.10 12.54 -13.59
N PHE A 202 -16.55 13.47 -12.75
CA PHE A 202 -17.89 14.07 -12.85
C PHE A 202 -18.04 14.98 -14.06
N ALA A 203 -16.98 15.65 -14.50
CA ALA A 203 -16.98 16.38 -15.76
C ALA A 203 -17.16 15.47 -16.98
N ASN A 204 -16.83 14.18 -16.84
CA ASN A 204 -16.97 13.15 -17.87
C ASN A 204 -18.00 12.07 -17.48
N VAL A 205 -19.06 12.43 -16.74
CA VAL A 205 -20.02 11.49 -16.15
C VAL A 205 -20.65 10.53 -17.17
N THR A 206 -20.88 10.99 -18.41
CA THR A 206 -21.45 10.17 -19.49
C THR A 206 -20.56 9.02 -19.93
N LYS A 207 -19.23 9.13 -19.70
CA LYS A 207 -18.26 8.09 -20.07
C LYS A 207 -18.05 7.05 -18.97
N ILE A 208 -18.54 7.28 -17.74
CA ILE A 208 -18.35 6.36 -16.61
C ILE A 208 -18.87 4.95 -16.90
N PRO A 209 -20.11 4.76 -17.41
CA PRO A 209 -20.60 3.41 -17.72
C PRO A 209 -19.72 2.68 -18.74
N GLY A 210 -19.23 3.41 -19.77
CA GLY A 210 -18.31 2.89 -20.78
C GLY A 210 -16.96 2.48 -20.17
N ALA A 211 -16.40 3.27 -19.23
CA ALA A 211 -15.17 2.94 -18.54
C ALA A 211 -15.28 1.65 -17.71
N PHE A 212 -16.36 1.48 -16.96
CA PHE A 212 -16.64 0.21 -16.27
C PHE A 212 -16.84 -0.94 -17.27
N GLY A 213 -17.56 -0.71 -18.37
CA GLY A 213 -17.69 -1.70 -19.44
C GLY A 213 -16.34 -2.17 -19.97
N GLN A 214 -15.41 -1.24 -20.21
CA GLN A 214 -14.04 -1.56 -20.65
C GLN A 214 -13.28 -2.41 -19.59
N ILE A 215 -13.43 -2.13 -18.31
CA ILE A 215 -12.78 -2.89 -17.22
C ILE A 215 -13.31 -4.34 -17.20
N PHE A 216 -14.63 -4.53 -17.19
CA PHE A 216 -15.23 -5.87 -17.10
C PHE A 216 -15.05 -6.69 -18.38
N VAL A 217 -15.30 -6.10 -19.55
CA VAL A 217 -15.09 -6.79 -20.83
C VAL A 217 -13.60 -7.07 -21.05
N GLY A 218 -12.74 -6.09 -20.80
CA GLY A 218 -11.30 -6.22 -20.97
C GLY A 218 -10.64 -7.26 -20.07
N ALA A 219 -11.27 -7.62 -18.95
CA ALA A 219 -10.77 -8.68 -18.07
C ALA A 219 -10.78 -10.07 -18.71
N PHE A 220 -11.74 -10.33 -19.60
CA PHE A 220 -11.97 -11.64 -20.22
C PHE A 220 -11.88 -11.61 -21.75
N ASN A 221 -12.01 -10.45 -22.36
CA ASN A 221 -11.83 -10.22 -23.79
C ASN A 221 -11.11 -8.89 -24.06
N PRO A 222 -9.81 -8.79 -23.76
CA PRO A 222 -9.06 -7.55 -23.88
C PRO A 222 -9.02 -7.01 -25.32
N GLN A 223 -9.00 -7.87 -26.32
CA GLN A 223 -8.96 -7.46 -27.72
C GLN A 223 -10.20 -6.67 -28.17
N ALA A 224 -11.38 -7.01 -27.61
CA ALA A 224 -12.62 -6.29 -27.92
C ALA A 224 -12.60 -4.83 -27.41
N VAL A 225 -11.79 -4.53 -26.42
CA VAL A 225 -11.74 -3.21 -25.76
C VAL A 225 -10.56 -2.38 -26.26
N THR A 226 -9.43 -3.03 -26.56
CA THR A 226 -8.19 -2.36 -26.94
C THR A 226 -8.06 -2.13 -28.45
N GLY A 227 -9.10 -2.44 -29.23
CA GLY A 227 -9.05 -2.30 -30.69
C GLY A 227 -8.07 -3.28 -31.37
N GLY A 228 -7.81 -4.43 -30.71
CA GLY A 228 -6.90 -5.44 -31.27
C GLY A 228 -5.43 -5.12 -31.11
N VAL A 229 -5.05 -4.27 -30.13
CA VAL A 229 -3.63 -4.00 -29.82
C VAL A 229 -2.90 -5.31 -29.60
N ILE A 230 -1.91 -5.57 -30.46
CA ILE A 230 -1.13 -6.81 -30.43
C ILE A 230 -0.39 -6.93 -29.10
N GLY A 231 -0.60 -8.08 -28.45
CA GLY A 231 0.10 -8.44 -27.22
C GLY A 231 -0.61 -8.13 -25.91
N ILE A 232 -1.77 -7.48 -25.89
CA ILE A 232 -2.64 -7.43 -24.71
C ILE A 232 -3.50 -8.69 -24.65
N THR A 233 -3.24 -9.53 -23.65
CA THR A 233 -3.91 -10.81 -23.44
C THR A 233 -4.53 -10.88 -22.05
N ILE A 234 -5.46 -11.80 -21.82
CA ILE A 234 -6.02 -12.08 -20.49
C ILE A 234 -4.88 -12.37 -19.49
N GLN A 235 -3.87 -13.14 -19.91
CA GLN A 235 -2.72 -13.46 -19.08
C GLN A 235 -1.94 -12.20 -18.67
N LYS A 236 -1.72 -11.25 -19.60
CA LYS A 236 -1.08 -9.98 -19.30
C LYS A 236 -1.94 -9.11 -18.38
N ALA A 237 -3.25 -8.99 -18.68
CA ALA A 237 -4.17 -8.26 -17.83
C ALA A 237 -4.16 -8.78 -16.39
N MET A 238 -4.23 -10.11 -16.23
CA MET A 238 -4.16 -10.76 -14.93
C MET A 238 -2.80 -10.54 -14.25
N ARG A 239 -1.70 -10.78 -14.96
CA ARG A 239 -0.34 -10.63 -14.42
C ARG A 239 -0.06 -9.22 -13.92
N PHE A 240 -0.31 -8.21 -14.76
CA PHE A 240 -0.06 -6.83 -14.39
C PHE A 240 -1.08 -6.33 -13.37
N GLY A 241 -2.34 -6.73 -13.46
CA GLY A 241 -3.35 -6.41 -12.47
C GLY A 241 -2.97 -6.93 -11.08
N VAL A 242 -2.64 -8.21 -10.96
CA VAL A 242 -2.24 -8.80 -9.67
C VAL A 242 -0.92 -8.21 -9.16
N ALA A 243 0.11 -8.10 -10.02
CA ALA A 243 1.42 -7.60 -9.59
C ALA A 243 1.36 -6.14 -9.12
N ARG A 244 0.72 -5.26 -9.88
CA ARG A 244 0.59 -3.83 -9.51
C ARG A 244 -0.40 -3.63 -8.37
N GLY A 245 -1.47 -4.43 -8.30
CA GLY A 245 -2.39 -4.45 -7.15
C GLY A 245 -1.69 -4.83 -5.86
N LEU A 246 -0.91 -5.92 -5.87
CA LEU A 246 -0.15 -6.37 -4.70
C LEU A 246 0.90 -5.34 -4.27
N PHE A 247 1.61 -4.76 -5.23
CA PHE A 247 2.59 -3.69 -4.97
C PHE A 247 1.96 -2.47 -4.29
N SER A 248 0.72 -2.10 -4.67
CA SER A 248 -0.01 -0.96 -4.12
C SER A 248 -0.53 -1.27 -2.71
N ASN A 249 -1.36 -2.31 -2.56
CA ASN A 249 -2.05 -2.59 -1.29
C ASN A 249 -1.25 -3.40 -0.27
N GLU A 250 -0.11 -3.96 -0.65
CA GLU A 250 0.85 -4.70 0.18
C GLU A 250 0.29 -5.95 0.90
N ALA A 251 -0.93 -6.39 0.58
CA ALA A 251 -1.55 -7.52 1.28
C ALA A 251 -0.83 -8.85 0.98
N GLY A 252 -0.32 -9.51 1.99
CA GLY A 252 0.47 -10.73 1.87
C GLY A 252 1.98 -10.51 1.74
N MET A 253 2.44 -9.24 1.66
CA MET A 253 3.86 -8.92 1.60
C MET A 253 4.54 -8.97 2.98
N GLY A 254 3.77 -8.87 4.07
CA GLY A 254 4.33 -8.83 5.42
C GLY A 254 4.90 -7.47 5.82
N SER A 255 4.62 -6.42 5.08
CA SER A 255 5.14 -5.06 5.29
C SER A 255 4.36 -4.30 6.36
N THR A 256 3.09 -4.03 6.10
CA THR A 256 2.19 -3.26 6.98
C THR A 256 1.96 -3.87 8.37
N PRO A 257 2.12 -5.20 8.61
CA PRO A 257 2.08 -5.78 9.95
C PRO A 257 3.03 -5.11 10.96
N HIS A 258 4.12 -4.49 10.49
CA HIS A 258 5.03 -3.75 11.38
C HIS A 258 4.36 -2.53 12.02
N ALA A 259 3.55 -1.79 11.26
CA ALA A 259 2.77 -0.67 11.80
C ALA A 259 1.61 -1.19 12.67
N HIS A 260 0.87 -2.17 12.17
CA HIS A 260 -0.28 -2.72 12.88
C HIS A 260 0.09 -3.37 14.23
N ALA A 261 1.29 -3.93 14.37
CA ALA A 261 1.77 -4.48 15.63
C ALA A 261 1.87 -3.43 16.75
N LEU A 262 2.19 -2.17 16.40
CA LEU A 262 2.40 -1.09 17.38
C LEU A 262 1.10 -0.51 17.92
N ALA A 263 -0.04 -0.82 17.29
CA ALA A 263 -1.34 -0.32 17.72
C ALA A 263 -1.74 -0.87 19.10
N LYS A 264 -2.35 0.00 19.93
CA LYS A 264 -2.96 -0.38 21.19
C LYS A 264 -4.42 -0.77 20.96
N VAL A 265 -4.71 -2.06 21.01
CA VAL A 265 -6.06 -2.61 20.82
C VAL A 265 -6.44 -3.57 21.94
N LYS A 266 -7.75 -3.77 22.13
CA LYS A 266 -8.27 -4.69 23.16
C LYS A 266 -8.16 -6.16 22.73
N HIS A 267 -8.30 -6.43 21.43
CA HIS A 267 -8.21 -7.77 20.85
C HIS A 267 -7.43 -7.73 19.54
N PRO A 268 -6.58 -8.72 19.20
CA PRO A 268 -5.80 -8.75 17.97
C PRO A 268 -6.63 -8.58 16.69
N CYS A 269 -7.83 -9.17 16.63
CA CYS A 269 -8.75 -9.04 15.50
C CYS A 269 -9.23 -7.60 15.26
N ASP A 270 -9.24 -6.74 16.28
CA ASP A 270 -9.62 -5.34 16.14
C ASP A 270 -8.72 -4.66 15.09
N GLN A 271 -7.42 -4.92 15.16
CA GLN A 271 -6.48 -4.36 14.19
C GLN A 271 -6.52 -5.06 12.83
N GLY A 272 -6.90 -6.34 12.79
CA GLY A 272 -7.16 -7.06 11.55
C GLY A 272 -8.28 -6.41 10.73
N PHE A 273 -9.39 -6.04 11.36
CA PHE A 273 -10.49 -5.33 10.70
C PHE A 273 -10.07 -3.95 10.17
N ILE A 274 -9.27 -3.21 10.94
CA ILE A 274 -8.74 -1.90 10.53
C ILE A 274 -7.78 -2.06 9.34
N ALA A 275 -6.92 -3.08 9.35
CA ALA A 275 -5.99 -3.34 8.26
C ALA A 275 -6.71 -3.64 6.92
N MET A 276 -7.84 -4.37 6.96
CA MET A 276 -8.66 -4.60 5.75
C MET A 276 -9.10 -3.30 5.09
N MET A 277 -9.41 -2.27 5.88
CA MET A 277 -9.85 -0.98 5.36
C MET A 277 -8.71 -0.23 4.66
N GLY A 278 -7.46 -0.45 5.05
CA GLY A 278 -6.30 0.07 4.33
C GLY A 278 -6.29 -0.41 2.87
N VAL A 279 -6.41 -1.73 2.65
CA VAL A 279 -6.49 -2.33 1.30
C VAL A 279 -7.71 -1.83 0.53
N PHE A 280 -8.86 -1.70 1.19
CA PHE A 280 -10.07 -1.19 0.56
C PHE A 280 -9.90 0.26 0.08
N ILE A 281 -9.35 1.14 0.92
CA ILE A 281 -9.10 2.55 0.59
C ILE A 281 -8.08 2.64 -0.56
N ASP A 282 -6.97 1.90 -0.46
CA ASP A 282 -5.92 1.89 -1.48
C ASP A 282 -6.45 1.50 -2.86
N THR A 283 -7.03 0.31 -2.98
CA THR A 283 -7.33 -0.28 -4.28
C THR A 283 -8.74 0.06 -4.78
N PHE A 284 -9.77 -0.11 -3.94
CA PHE A 284 -11.15 0.12 -4.39
C PHE A 284 -11.51 1.60 -4.46
N ILE A 285 -10.83 2.49 -3.73
CA ILE A 285 -11.05 3.93 -3.80
C ILE A 285 -9.96 4.59 -4.66
N ILE A 286 -8.76 4.73 -4.15
CA ILE A 286 -7.71 5.59 -4.75
C ILE A 286 -7.29 5.08 -6.12
N LEU A 287 -6.93 3.81 -6.24
CA LEU A 287 -6.47 3.23 -7.49
C LEU A 287 -7.60 3.19 -8.55
N THR A 288 -8.83 2.89 -8.14
CA THR A 288 -9.99 2.92 -9.03
C THR A 288 -10.26 4.32 -9.57
N LEU A 289 -10.11 5.37 -8.76
CA LEU A 289 -10.22 6.75 -9.22
C LEU A 289 -9.18 7.07 -10.30
N THR A 290 -7.93 6.66 -10.10
CA THR A 290 -6.88 6.82 -11.14
C THR A 290 -7.27 6.12 -12.44
N ALA A 291 -7.71 4.87 -12.35
CA ALA A 291 -8.11 4.11 -13.52
C ALA A 291 -9.28 4.78 -14.26
N LEU A 292 -10.30 5.23 -13.54
CA LEU A 292 -11.43 5.92 -14.13
C LEU A 292 -11.00 7.22 -14.80
N VAL A 293 -10.15 8.04 -14.16
CA VAL A 293 -9.64 9.28 -14.79
C VAL A 293 -8.95 8.98 -16.12
N VAL A 294 -8.06 7.98 -16.16
CA VAL A 294 -7.38 7.61 -17.42
C VAL A 294 -8.35 7.13 -18.48
N LEU A 295 -9.37 6.35 -18.10
CA LEU A 295 -10.35 5.80 -19.04
C LEU A 295 -11.34 6.84 -19.58
N VAL A 296 -11.85 7.74 -18.74
CA VAL A 296 -12.85 8.75 -19.16
C VAL A 296 -12.22 9.90 -19.95
N THR A 297 -10.91 10.06 -19.90
CA THR A 297 -10.18 11.12 -20.64
C THR A 297 -9.64 10.65 -21.99
N ASP A 298 -9.85 9.38 -22.35
CA ASP A 298 -9.44 8.77 -23.63
C ASP A 298 -7.94 8.88 -23.95
N VAL A 299 -7.07 9.02 -22.95
CA VAL A 299 -5.60 9.11 -23.14
C VAL A 299 -4.92 7.74 -23.25
N LEU A 300 -5.63 6.65 -22.91
CA LEU A 300 -5.08 5.31 -22.84
C LEU A 300 -4.41 4.81 -24.13
N PRO A 301 -4.87 5.15 -25.37
CA PRO A 301 -4.18 4.79 -26.61
C PRO A 301 -2.72 5.28 -26.65
N MET A 302 -2.37 6.40 -26.00
CA MET A 302 -0.99 6.88 -25.89
C MET A 302 -0.15 5.96 -25.01
N GLY A 303 -0.75 5.30 -24.03
CA GLY A 303 -0.12 4.26 -23.22
C GLY A 303 0.20 3.01 -24.03
N TYR A 304 -0.72 2.57 -24.88
CA TYR A 304 -0.51 1.39 -25.74
C TYR A 304 0.61 1.57 -26.75
N SER A 305 0.80 2.78 -27.26
CA SER A 305 1.89 3.12 -28.20
C SER A 305 3.26 3.24 -27.53
N GLY A 306 3.33 3.20 -26.20
CA GLY A 306 4.56 3.41 -25.43
C GLY A 306 5.06 4.86 -25.41
N VAL A 307 4.27 5.81 -25.93
CA VAL A 307 4.58 7.25 -25.91
C VAL A 307 4.48 7.80 -24.49
N LEU A 308 3.46 7.35 -23.76
CA LEU A 308 3.26 7.69 -22.36
C LEU A 308 3.21 6.41 -21.52
N ASN A 309 3.96 6.38 -20.47
CA ASN A 309 3.98 5.28 -19.50
C ASN A 309 3.99 5.82 -18.08
N ASP A 310 3.76 4.94 -17.12
CA ASP A 310 3.91 5.25 -15.70
C ASP A 310 3.13 6.50 -15.27
N SER A 311 3.73 7.40 -14.51
CA SER A 311 3.11 8.65 -14.03
C SER A 311 2.73 9.61 -15.14
N ASN A 312 3.46 9.59 -16.27
CA ASN A 312 3.21 10.50 -17.40
C ASN A 312 1.83 10.26 -18.04
N LEU A 313 1.35 9.01 -18.07
CA LEU A 313 0.01 8.70 -18.55
C LEU A 313 -1.08 9.32 -17.65
N THR A 314 -0.89 9.25 -16.33
CA THR A 314 -1.81 9.88 -15.37
C THR A 314 -1.72 11.41 -15.47
N GLN A 315 -0.52 11.99 -15.62
CA GLN A 315 -0.34 13.43 -15.84
C GLN A 315 -1.08 13.89 -17.10
N ALA A 316 -0.97 13.16 -18.20
CA ALA A 316 -1.70 13.46 -19.43
C ALA A 316 -3.22 13.38 -19.24
N ALA A 317 -3.71 12.40 -18.49
CA ALA A 317 -5.12 12.26 -18.20
C ALA A 317 -5.68 13.46 -17.41
N PHE A 318 -4.98 13.92 -16.39
CA PHE A 318 -5.40 15.13 -15.67
C PHE A 318 -5.21 16.39 -16.51
N SER A 319 -4.18 16.46 -17.35
CA SER A 319 -3.91 17.61 -18.20
C SER A 319 -4.90 17.75 -19.34
N SER A 320 -5.53 16.66 -19.79
CA SER A 320 -6.59 16.72 -20.80
C SER A 320 -7.80 17.53 -20.30
N PHE A 321 -8.00 17.60 -18.97
CA PHE A 321 -9.08 18.38 -18.34
C PHE A 321 -8.60 19.72 -17.76
N PHE A 322 -7.51 19.71 -17.00
CA PHE A 322 -7.00 20.88 -16.30
C PHE A 322 -5.95 21.69 -17.09
N GLY A 323 -5.62 21.30 -18.34
CA GLY A 323 -4.51 21.89 -19.09
C GLY A 323 -3.17 21.68 -18.37
N SER A 324 -2.26 22.64 -18.46
CA SER A 324 -0.92 22.56 -17.83
C SER A 324 -0.97 22.37 -16.30
N PHE A 325 -2.04 22.80 -15.63
CA PHE A 325 -2.22 22.60 -14.20
C PHE A 325 -2.34 21.11 -13.84
N GLY A 326 -2.85 20.25 -14.74
CA GLY A 326 -2.95 18.81 -14.50
C GLY A 326 -1.59 18.14 -14.25
N ASN A 327 -0.56 18.52 -15.00
CA ASN A 327 0.81 18.04 -14.78
C ASN A 327 1.33 18.44 -13.39
N ILE A 328 1.12 19.71 -13.02
CA ILE A 328 1.54 20.25 -11.72
C ILE A 328 0.79 19.53 -10.59
N PHE A 329 -0.52 19.38 -10.73
CA PHE A 329 -1.36 18.72 -9.74
C PHE A 329 -0.89 17.29 -9.46
N ILE A 330 -0.64 16.52 -10.53
CA ILE A 330 -0.16 15.12 -10.36
C ILE A 330 1.27 15.06 -9.84
N ALA A 331 2.16 15.98 -10.21
CA ALA A 331 3.51 16.03 -9.63
C ALA A 331 3.45 16.26 -8.11
N ILE A 332 2.59 17.17 -7.65
CA ILE A 332 2.38 17.43 -6.22
C ILE A 332 1.75 16.21 -5.52
N CYS A 333 0.73 15.60 -6.10
CA CYS A 333 0.13 14.36 -5.56
C CYS A 333 1.15 13.22 -5.50
N MET A 334 1.96 13.05 -6.56
CA MET A 334 3.03 12.05 -6.61
C MET A 334 4.06 12.27 -5.51
N PHE A 335 4.45 13.53 -5.26
CA PHE A 335 5.36 13.84 -4.15
C PHE A 335 4.78 13.38 -2.82
N PHE A 336 3.55 13.72 -2.49
CA PHE A 336 2.95 13.33 -1.21
C PHE A 336 2.76 11.82 -1.09
N PHE A 337 2.27 11.16 -2.13
CA PHE A 337 2.04 9.70 -2.14
C PHE A 337 3.36 8.93 -2.03
N ALA A 338 4.30 9.21 -2.91
CA ALA A 338 5.57 8.52 -2.91
C ALA A 338 6.42 8.85 -1.66
N PHE A 339 6.39 10.09 -1.19
CA PHE A 339 7.12 10.47 0.01
C PHE A 339 6.55 9.82 1.27
N SER A 340 5.22 9.72 1.41
CA SER A 340 4.61 8.97 2.52
C SER A 340 5.02 7.50 2.50
N THR A 341 5.11 6.90 1.31
CA THR A 341 5.54 5.50 1.14
C THR A 341 7.03 5.33 1.51
N ILE A 342 7.89 6.27 1.11
CA ILE A 342 9.32 6.28 1.53
C ILE A 342 9.42 6.21 3.06
N ILE A 343 8.64 7.02 3.77
CA ILE A 343 8.64 7.05 5.24
C ILE A 343 8.15 5.72 5.82
N GLY A 344 7.05 5.17 5.29
CA GLY A 344 6.48 3.90 5.73
C GLY A 344 7.42 2.72 5.49
N TRP A 345 7.98 2.62 4.31
CA TRP A 345 8.89 1.53 3.94
C TRP A 345 10.25 1.62 4.65
N TYR A 346 10.75 2.84 4.85
CA TYR A 346 11.90 3.02 5.73
C TYR A 346 11.63 2.46 7.12
N PHE A 347 10.48 2.76 7.71
CA PHE A 347 10.11 2.27 9.04
C PHE A 347 10.05 0.73 9.09
N PHE A 348 9.48 0.07 8.07
CA PHE A 348 9.42 -1.40 8.01
C PHE A 348 10.83 -2.00 7.91
N GLY A 349 11.68 -1.45 7.07
CA GLY A 349 13.08 -1.84 6.96
C GLY A 349 13.86 -1.60 8.27
N ALA A 350 13.73 -0.41 8.86
CA ALA A 350 14.41 -0.04 10.10
C ALA A 350 14.03 -0.94 11.27
N SER A 351 12.76 -1.39 11.34
CA SER A 351 12.30 -2.35 12.35
C SER A 351 13.04 -3.69 12.23
N ASN A 352 13.26 -4.17 11.00
CA ASN A 352 13.99 -5.42 10.76
C ASN A 352 15.50 -5.25 10.95
N VAL A 353 16.08 -4.15 10.50
CA VAL A 353 17.50 -3.81 10.76
C VAL A 353 17.78 -3.69 12.25
N SER A 354 16.88 -3.06 12.99
CA SER A 354 16.99 -2.97 14.47
C SER A 354 16.98 -4.34 15.13
N ALA A 355 16.17 -5.27 14.63
CA ALA A 355 16.10 -6.62 15.15
C ALA A 355 17.35 -7.45 14.84
N LEU A 356 18.02 -7.21 13.69
CA LEU A 356 19.23 -7.92 13.25
C LEU A 356 20.52 -7.29 13.80
N PHE A 357 20.64 -5.95 13.71
CA PHE A 357 21.90 -5.22 13.90
C PHE A 357 21.83 -4.13 14.99
N GLY A 358 20.69 -3.99 15.67
CA GLY A 358 20.50 -3.01 16.73
C GLY A 358 20.46 -1.55 16.25
N LYS A 359 20.62 -0.60 17.20
CA LYS A 359 20.48 0.85 16.96
C LYS A 359 21.52 1.41 15.99
N ILE A 360 22.75 0.91 16.02
CA ILE A 360 23.83 1.35 15.12
C ILE A 360 23.48 0.97 13.67
N GLY A 361 23.01 -0.27 13.48
CA GLY A 361 22.54 -0.73 12.16
C GLY A 361 21.46 0.17 11.57
N VAL A 362 20.52 0.66 12.37
CA VAL A 362 19.46 1.58 11.89
C VAL A 362 20.03 2.91 11.40
N ARG A 363 21.06 3.46 12.06
CA ARG A 363 21.71 4.70 11.61
C ARG A 363 22.43 4.52 10.27
N ILE A 364 23.16 3.41 10.11
CA ILE A 364 23.81 3.07 8.84
C ILE A 364 22.77 2.86 7.74
N TYR A 365 21.70 2.13 8.04
CA TYR A 365 20.59 1.90 7.14
C TYR A 365 19.96 3.21 6.66
N ALA A 366 19.73 4.19 7.53
CA ALA A 366 19.18 5.48 7.16
C ALA A 366 20.04 6.21 6.12
N VAL A 367 21.38 6.20 6.30
CA VAL A 367 22.31 6.81 5.33
C VAL A 367 22.28 6.09 4.00
N ILE A 368 22.27 4.75 4.01
CA ILE A 368 22.20 3.94 2.79
C ILE A 368 20.88 4.21 2.03
N VAL A 369 19.75 4.25 2.73
CA VAL A 369 18.45 4.57 2.12
C VAL A 369 18.47 5.93 1.44
N CYS A 370 19.04 6.95 2.08
CA CYS A 370 19.19 8.27 1.46
C CYS A 370 20.02 8.22 0.17
N GLY A 371 21.10 7.42 0.14
CA GLY A 371 21.86 7.17 -1.06
C GLY A 371 21.03 6.52 -2.18
N PHE A 372 20.22 5.50 -1.82
CA PHE A 372 19.31 4.84 -2.78
C PHE A 372 18.20 5.78 -3.28
N LEU A 373 17.68 6.71 -2.46
CA LEU A 373 16.74 7.72 -2.90
C LEU A 373 17.34 8.63 -3.98
N VAL A 374 18.58 9.09 -3.78
CA VAL A 374 19.26 9.92 -4.78
C VAL A 374 19.54 9.13 -6.05
N VAL A 375 20.15 7.95 -5.95
CA VAL A 375 20.49 7.11 -7.12
C VAL A 375 19.22 6.69 -7.86
N GLY A 376 18.18 6.26 -7.14
CA GLY A 376 16.92 5.81 -7.72
C GLY A 376 16.22 6.88 -8.56
N SER A 377 16.35 8.16 -8.19
CA SER A 377 15.65 9.25 -8.86
C SER A 377 16.03 9.44 -10.33
N PHE A 378 17.23 9.01 -10.76
CA PHE A 378 17.71 9.17 -12.14
C PHE A 378 18.01 7.84 -12.86
N LEU A 379 17.72 6.69 -12.25
CA LEU A 379 17.85 5.41 -12.94
C LEU A 379 16.70 5.20 -13.94
N LYS A 380 16.94 4.29 -14.90
CA LYS A 380 15.90 3.91 -15.87
C LYS A 380 14.73 3.24 -15.16
N VAL A 381 13.51 3.68 -15.45
CA VAL A 381 12.25 3.23 -14.84
C VAL A 381 12.12 1.70 -14.87
N ASP A 382 12.37 1.07 -16.03
CA ASP A 382 12.22 -0.39 -16.19
C ASP A 382 13.15 -1.19 -15.28
N LEU A 383 14.40 -0.72 -15.09
CA LEU A 383 15.36 -1.36 -14.20
C LEU A 383 14.89 -1.30 -12.76
N VAL A 384 14.42 -0.13 -12.33
CA VAL A 384 13.95 0.10 -10.96
C VAL A 384 12.74 -0.78 -10.64
N TRP A 385 11.78 -0.87 -11.56
CA TRP A 385 10.61 -1.74 -11.42
C TRP A 385 10.99 -3.22 -11.41
N ALA A 386 11.87 -3.67 -12.31
CA ALA A 386 12.28 -5.08 -12.38
C ALA A 386 12.97 -5.55 -11.09
N LEU A 387 13.87 -4.73 -10.52
CA LEU A 387 14.52 -5.03 -9.24
C LEU A 387 13.50 -5.10 -8.09
N THR A 388 12.57 -4.17 -8.06
CA THR A 388 11.54 -4.12 -7.03
C THR A 388 10.60 -5.33 -7.11
N ASP A 389 10.11 -5.67 -8.30
CA ASP A 389 9.24 -6.84 -8.51
C ASP A 389 9.92 -8.15 -8.09
N MET A 390 11.22 -8.29 -8.39
CA MET A 390 12.00 -9.46 -8.00
C MET A 390 12.09 -9.61 -6.47
N PHE A 391 12.51 -8.56 -5.78
CA PHE A 391 12.68 -8.64 -4.32
C PHE A 391 11.34 -8.70 -3.58
N ASN A 392 10.29 -8.04 -4.06
CA ASN A 392 8.94 -8.18 -3.51
C ASN A 392 8.43 -9.62 -3.65
N GLY A 393 8.60 -10.24 -4.82
CA GLY A 393 8.23 -11.63 -5.03
C GLY A 393 8.93 -12.60 -4.07
N LEU A 394 10.23 -12.40 -3.85
CA LEU A 394 11.01 -13.19 -2.90
C LEU A 394 10.58 -12.98 -1.44
N MET A 395 10.26 -11.74 -1.06
CA MET A 395 9.84 -11.38 0.30
C MET A 395 8.49 -12.01 0.68
N VAL A 396 7.57 -12.13 -0.27
CA VAL A 396 6.24 -12.72 -0.05
C VAL A 396 6.33 -14.18 0.39
N ILE A 397 7.30 -14.95 -0.12
CA ILE A 397 7.39 -16.42 0.11
C ILE A 397 7.49 -16.80 1.60
N PRO A 398 8.47 -16.30 2.39
CA PRO A 398 8.58 -16.67 3.80
C PRO A 398 7.38 -16.18 4.62
N ASN A 399 6.76 -15.07 4.24
CA ASN A 399 5.57 -14.58 4.89
C ASN A 399 4.37 -15.51 4.67
N LEU A 400 4.06 -15.86 3.42
CA LEU A 400 2.95 -16.76 3.09
C LEU A 400 3.09 -18.13 3.75
N ILE A 401 4.30 -18.68 3.81
CA ILE A 401 4.56 -19.97 4.50
C ILE A 401 4.10 -19.86 5.98
N ALA A 402 4.43 -18.77 6.67
CA ALA A 402 4.02 -18.57 8.05
C ALA A 402 2.51 -18.33 8.19
N LEU A 403 1.89 -17.57 7.30
CA LEU A 403 0.45 -17.31 7.30
C LEU A 403 -0.35 -18.63 7.12
N LEU A 404 0.08 -19.47 6.20
CA LEU A 404 -0.53 -20.78 5.98
C LEU A 404 -0.40 -21.68 7.22
N ALA A 405 0.79 -21.75 7.81
CA ALA A 405 1.04 -22.52 9.02
C ALA A 405 0.19 -22.05 10.21
N LEU A 406 0.01 -20.74 10.38
CA LEU A 406 -0.75 -20.15 11.47
C LEU A 406 -2.25 -19.93 11.15
N SER A 407 -2.71 -20.32 9.96
CA SER A 407 -4.10 -20.08 9.54
C SER A 407 -5.14 -20.68 10.51
N GLY A 408 -4.88 -21.91 11.03
CA GLY A 408 -5.74 -22.54 12.03
C GLY A 408 -5.78 -21.80 13.36
N PHE A 409 -4.68 -21.17 13.75
CA PHE A 409 -4.59 -20.35 14.96
C PHE A 409 -5.44 -19.06 14.82
N VAL A 410 -5.37 -18.39 13.67
CA VAL A 410 -6.19 -17.20 13.41
C VAL A 410 -7.68 -17.51 13.40
N ILE A 411 -8.08 -18.68 12.87
CA ILE A 411 -9.48 -19.14 12.94
C ILE A 411 -9.97 -19.23 14.39
N LYS A 412 -9.13 -19.79 15.30
CA LYS A 412 -9.47 -19.86 16.73
C LYS A 412 -9.62 -18.48 17.35
N LEU A 413 -8.68 -17.56 17.05
CA LEU A 413 -8.76 -16.16 17.52
C LEU A 413 -10.02 -15.46 17.00
N ASN A 414 -10.39 -15.69 15.74
CA ASN A 414 -11.58 -15.09 15.17
C ASN A 414 -12.86 -15.63 15.83
N LYS A 415 -12.94 -16.94 16.12
CA LYS A 415 -14.06 -17.53 16.85
C LYS A 415 -14.17 -16.99 18.28
N ASP A 416 -13.05 -16.83 18.98
CA ASP A 416 -12.99 -16.20 20.31
C ASP A 416 -13.53 -14.77 20.27
N TYR A 417 -13.10 -13.99 19.25
CA TYR A 417 -13.62 -12.66 19.01
C TYR A 417 -15.14 -12.63 18.78
N GLU A 418 -15.65 -13.52 17.93
CA GLU A 418 -17.09 -13.63 17.64
C GLU A 418 -17.91 -14.04 18.88
N SER A 419 -17.40 -15.00 19.67
CA SER A 419 -18.07 -15.48 20.88
C SER A 419 -18.19 -14.41 21.97
N SER A 420 -17.26 -13.46 22.01
CA SER A 420 -17.28 -12.32 22.93
C SER A 420 -18.30 -11.22 22.57
N ASN A 421 -19.29 -11.50 21.74
CA ASN A 421 -20.36 -10.59 21.28
C ASN A 421 -19.90 -9.31 20.54
N ARG A 422 -18.64 -9.27 20.09
CA ARG A 422 -18.07 -8.09 19.43
C ARG A 422 -18.46 -7.93 17.96
N LEU A 423 -19.10 -8.95 17.37
CA LEU A 423 -19.62 -8.94 15.98
C LEU A 423 -21.14 -9.00 15.91
N LYS A 424 -21.87 -9.06 17.04
CA LYS A 424 -23.33 -9.01 16.99
C LYS A 424 -23.78 -7.61 16.57
N PRO A 425 -24.62 -7.46 15.54
CA PRO A 425 -25.20 -6.18 15.22
C PRO A 425 -26.04 -5.71 16.42
N HIS A 426 -25.96 -4.43 16.76
CA HIS A 426 -26.81 -3.73 17.74
C HIS A 426 -28.30 -3.79 17.34
N LYS A 427 -28.93 -4.95 17.43
CA LYS A 427 -30.40 -5.09 17.26
C LYS A 427 -31.18 -5.04 18.57
N GLU A 428 -30.52 -5.03 19.76
CA GLU A 428 -31.20 -5.17 21.02
C GLU A 428 -31.20 -3.96 21.96
N GLU A 429 -30.53 -2.85 21.64
CA GLU A 429 -30.57 -1.65 22.49
C GLU A 429 -31.78 -0.71 22.23
N LYS A 430 -32.60 -0.97 21.20
CA LYS A 430 -33.82 -0.16 20.94
C LYS A 430 -35.07 -0.60 21.65
N ASN A 431 -35.04 -1.68 22.42
CA ASN A 431 -36.22 -2.19 23.14
C ASN A 431 -36.11 -2.08 24.66
N LYS A 432 -35.25 -1.22 25.20
CA LYS A 432 -35.18 -0.94 26.65
C LYS A 432 -35.16 0.58 26.93
N THR A 433 -36.03 1.31 26.28
CA THR A 433 -36.48 2.65 26.76
C THR A 433 -37.97 2.75 26.62
#